data_66fce196d78aa06423e801623c2e1147
#
_entry.id   66fce196d78aa06423e801623c2e1147
#
_cell.length_a   1.000
_cell.length_b   1.000
_cell.length_c   1.000
_cell.angle_alpha   90.00
_cell.angle_beta   90.00
_cell.angle_gamma   90.00
#
_symmetry.space_group_name_H-M   'P 1'
#
loop_
_entity.id
_entity.type
_entity.pdbx_description
1 polymer ?
#
loop_
_entity_poly.entity_id
_entity_poly.type
_entity_poly.pdbx_seq_one_letter_code
_entity_poly.pdbx_strand_id
1 'polypeptide(L)'
;MPIVADLMTVELATASPDTAVDAVAAMMRDVGGGSIPIMDGEELVGIVTDRDIAIRCVAEGLVPADTAVSEIMTRDPISVRIHDDPDGALAMMREYQVRRLPVLDAHGKLVGLLPIGKLARSETPSNAGETLQVISEPTGD
;
A
#
# COMPACT_ATOMS: atom_id res chain seq x y z
N MET A 1 8.62 -22.38 -7.45
CA MET A 1 7.93 -21.14 -7.86
C MET A 1 7.88 -20.18 -6.67
N PRO A 2 8.21 -18.91 -6.85
CA PRO A 2 8.09 -17.96 -5.75
C PRO A 2 6.63 -17.73 -5.36
N ILE A 3 6.44 -17.40 -4.10
CA ILE A 3 5.15 -16.99 -3.58
C ILE A 3 5.27 -15.56 -3.06
N VAL A 4 4.15 -14.92 -2.76
CA VAL A 4 4.11 -13.54 -2.29
C VAL A 4 5.05 -13.34 -1.09
N ALA A 5 5.10 -14.29 -0.16
CA ALA A 5 5.96 -14.18 1.02
C ALA A 5 7.44 -14.01 0.66
N ASP A 6 7.88 -14.55 -0.47
CA ASP A 6 9.28 -14.44 -0.90
C ASP A 6 9.65 -13.05 -1.38
N LEU A 7 8.66 -12.24 -1.75
CA LEU A 7 8.85 -10.94 -2.38
C LEU A 7 8.40 -9.76 -1.52
N MET A 8 7.67 -10.01 -0.44
CA MET A 8 7.15 -8.93 0.41
C MET A 8 8.23 -8.32 1.29
N THR A 9 8.00 -7.08 1.72
CA THR A 9 8.79 -6.45 2.76
C THR A 9 8.11 -6.67 4.11
N VAL A 10 8.90 -6.99 5.14
CA VAL A 10 8.36 -7.32 6.48
C VAL A 10 8.56 -6.18 7.49
N GLU A 11 9.39 -5.20 7.17
CA GLU A 11 9.56 -4.02 8.02
C GLU A 11 8.43 -3.06 7.71
N LEU A 12 7.45 -2.98 8.60
CA LEU A 12 6.25 -2.20 8.40
C LEU A 12 6.16 -1.07 9.41
N ALA A 13 5.85 0.12 8.91
CA ALA A 13 5.35 1.21 9.73
C ALA A 13 3.83 1.20 9.58
N THR A 14 3.11 1.19 10.68
CA THR A 14 1.65 1.22 10.67
C THR A 14 1.15 2.35 11.57
N ALA A 15 -0.08 2.77 11.36
CA ALA A 15 -0.70 3.81 12.19
C ALA A 15 -2.10 3.34 12.58
N SER A 16 -2.68 4.03 13.56
CA SER A 16 -4.06 3.77 13.98
C SER A 16 -5.00 4.74 13.29
N PRO A 17 -6.32 4.45 13.26
CA PRO A 17 -7.28 5.32 12.57
C PRO A 17 -7.32 6.76 13.08
N ASP A 18 -7.00 6.98 14.34
CA ASP A 18 -7.03 8.31 14.96
C ASP A 18 -5.69 9.05 14.89
N THR A 19 -4.67 8.46 14.27
CA THR A 19 -3.39 9.12 14.07
C THR A 19 -3.58 10.32 13.13
N ALA A 20 -3.00 11.47 13.48
CA ALA A 20 -3.11 12.65 12.64
C ALA A 20 -2.37 12.47 11.31
N VAL A 21 -2.91 13.07 10.25
CA VAL A 21 -2.36 12.95 8.90
C VAL A 21 -0.91 13.41 8.83
N ASP A 22 -0.55 14.50 9.54
CA ASP A 22 0.84 14.98 9.52
C ASP A 22 1.80 13.97 10.15
N ALA A 23 1.37 13.26 11.18
CA ALA A 23 2.17 12.21 11.79
C ALA A 23 2.38 11.04 10.82
N VAL A 24 1.35 10.68 10.06
CA VAL A 24 1.46 9.65 9.03
C VAL A 24 2.40 10.08 7.92
N ALA A 25 2.32 11.34 7.50
CA ALA A 25 3.24 11.89 6.50
C ALA A 25 4.70 11.83 6.97
N ALA A 26 4.93 12.12 8.26
CA ALA A 26 6.27 12.02 8.84
C ALA A 26 6.77 10.56 8.83
N MET A 27 5.89 9.60 9.09
CA MET A 27 6.23 8.19 8.99
C MET A 27 6.66 7.82 7.58
N MET A 28 5.95 8.31 6.57
CA MET A 28 6.31 8.07 5.16
C MET A 28 7.71 8.61 4.86
N ARG A 29 8.00 9.82 5.34
CA ARG A 29 9.31 10.43 5.18
C ARG A 29 10.40 9.55 5.80
N ASP A 30 10.14 9.07 7.02
CA ASP A 30 11.16 8.34 7.79
C ASP A 30 11.42 6.94 7.23
N VAL A 31 10.39 6.28 6.71
CA VAL A 31 10.57 4.93 6.14
C VAL A 31 10.88 4.96 4.65
N GLY A 32 10.77 6.13 4.02
CA GLY A 32 11.04 6.27 2.60
C GLY A 32 10.02 5.59 1.71
N GLY A 33 8.78 5.45 2.17
CA GLY A 33 7.71 4.80 1.42
C GLY A 33 6.44 5.61 1.43
N GLY A 34 5.63 5.47 0.38
CA GLY A 34 4.41 6.23 0.19
C GLY A 34 3.13 5.53 0.60
N SER A 35 3.21 4.46 1.37
CA SER A 35 2.02 3.70 1.80
C SER A 35 2.16 3.29 3.25
N ILE A 36 1.14 3.59 4.05
CA ILE A 36 1.10 3.21 5.47
C ILE A 36 -0.21 2.45 5.72
N PRO A 37 -0.12 1.18 6.12
CA PRO A 37 -1.31 0.44 6.55
C PRO A 37 -1.87 1.02 7.83
N ILE A 38 -3.18 1.06 7.94
CA ILE A 38 -3.88 1.58 9.11
C ILE A 38 -4.51 0.39 9.84
N MET A 39 -4.12 0.24 11.10
CA MET A 39 -4.50 -0.89 11.94
C MET A 39 -5.38 -0.44 13.09
N ASP A 40 -6.47 -1.15 13.31
CA ASP A 40 -7.28 -1.00 14.52
C ASP A 40 -7.03 -2.25 15.36
N GLY A 41 -6.13 -2.13 16.33
CA GLY A 41 -5.60 -3.29 17.01
C GLY A 41 -4.85 -4.19 16.05
N GLU A 42 -5.31 -5.42 15.87
CA GLU A 42 -4.70 -6.38 14.95
C GLU A 42 -5.39 -6.44 13.59
N GLU A 43 -6.43 -5.62 13.40
CA GLU A 43 -7.22 -5.62 12.17
C GLU A 43 -6.74 -4.54 11.22
N LEU A 44 -6.50 -4.92 9.96
CA LEU A 44 -6.18 -3.98 8.90
C LEU A 44 -7.49 -3.31 8.45
N VAL A 45 -7.63 -2.02 8.72
CA VAL A 45 -8.88 -1.30 8.40
C VAL A 45 -8.74 -0.33 7.25
N GLY A 46 -7.53 -0.01 6.85
CA GLY A 46 -7.32 0.91 5.75
C GLY A 46 -5.88 0.95 5.30
N ILE A 47 -5.65 1.72 4.26
CA ILE A 47 -4.32 2.07 3.79
C ILE A 47 -4.34 3.52 3.33
N VAL A 48 -3.27 4.24 3.59
CA VAL A 48 -3.13 5.61 3.14
C VAL A 48 -1.86 5.75 2.33
N THR A 49 -1.95 6.50 1.24
CA THR A 49 -0.80 6.79 0.38
C THR A 49 -0.49 8.28 0.43
N ASP A 50 0.70 8.65 -0.04
CA ASP A 50 1.08 10.05 -0.20
C ASP A 50 0.10 10.77 -1.14
N ARG A 51 -0.40 10.08 -2.16
CA ARG A 51 -1.43 10.63 -3.04
C ARG A 51 -2.73 10.93 -2.28
N ASP A 52 -3.17 10.04 -1.39
CA ASP A 52 -4.34 10.28 -0.56
C ASP A 52 -4.19 11.55 0.27
N ILE A 53 -3.00 11.76 0.84
CA ILE A 53 -2.73 12.94 1.63
C ILE A 53 -2.82 14.20 0.76
N ALA A 54 -2.23 14.18 -0.43
CA ALA A 54 -2.26 15.33 -1.31
C ALA A 54 -3.67 15.65 -1.80
N ILE A 55 -4.44 14.65 -2.20
CA ILE A 55 -5.75 14.84 -2.85
C ILE A 55 -6.88 14.97 -1.84
N ARG A 56 -6.86 14.14 -0.79
CA ARG A 56 -7.99 14.07 0.14
C ARG A 56 -7.83 14.95 1.38
N CYS A 57 -6.60 15.39 1.66
CA CYS A 57 -6.34 16.27 2.79
C CYS A 57 -5.97 17.66 2.31
N VAL A 58 -4.84 17.79 1.62
CA VAL A 58 -4.31 19.09 1.23
C VAL A 58 -5.23 19.79 0.22
N ALA A 59 -5.63 19.10 -0.84
CA ALA A 59 -6.48 19.69 -1.89
C ALA A 59 -7.88 20.06 -1.37
N GLU A 60 -8.35 19.35 -0.32
CA GLU A 60 -9.65 19.62 0.28
C GLU A 60 -9.59 20.68 1.37
N GLY A 61 -8.43 21.25 1.61
CA GLY A 61 -8.27 22.32 2.59
C GLY A 61 -8.28 21.86 4.05
N LEU A 62 -8.11 20.55 4.28
CA LEU A 62 -8.04 20.04 5.65
C LEU A 62 -6.66 20.31 6.25
N VAL A 63 -6.62 20.55 7.55
CA VAL A 63 -5.37 20.78 8.27
C VAL A 63 -4.81 19.41 8.70
N PRO A 64 -3.63 19.00 8.19
CA PRO A 64 -3.13 17.66 8.49
C PRO A 64 -2.97 17.37 9.99
N ALA A 65 -2.57 18.35 10.78
CA ALA A 65 -2.38 18.14 12.22
C ALA A 65 -3.71 17.93 12.97
N ASP A 66 -4.82 18.36 12.38
CA ASP A 66 -6.14 18.30 12.99
C ASP A 66 -7.05 17.27 12.34
N THR A 67 -6.53 16.48 11.43
CA THR A 67 -7.32 15.50 10.66
C THR A 67 -6.86 14.10 11.01
N ALA A 68 -7.78 13.24 11.45
CA ALA A 68 -7.46 11.82 11.68
C ALA A 68 -7.29 11.12 10.34
N VAL A 69 -6.33 10.21 10.25
CA VAL A 69 -6.04 9.50 9.00
C VAL A 69 -7.24 8.68 8.50
N SER A 70 -8.12 8.25 9.41
CA SER A 70 -9.34 7.55 9.03
C SER A 70 -10.25 8.35 8.11
N GLU A 71 -10.14 9.67 8.13
CA GLU A 71 -10.97 10.53 7.27
C GLU A 71 -10.52 10.53 5.82
N ILE A 72 -9.28 10.15 5.56
CA ILE A 72 -8.72 10.21 4.19
C ILE A 72 -8.22 8.86 3.68
N MET A 73 -8.14 7.84 4.51
CA MET A 73 -7.61 6.53 4.11
C MET A 73 -8.57 5.82 3.14
N THR A 74 -8.04 4.88 2.39
CA THR A 74 -8.86 3.93 1.64
C THR A 74 -9.25 2.81 2.60
N ARG A 75 -10.55 2.59 2.77
CA ARG A 75 -11.07 1.57 3.68
C ARG A 75 -11.08 0.22 3.01
N ASP A 76 -10.99 -0.82 3.82
CA ASP A 76 -11.05 -2.21 3.35
C ASP A 76 -10.15 -2.45 2.15
N PRO A 77 -8.82 -2.20 2.31
CA PRO A 77 -7.92 -2.29 1.17
C PRO A 77 -7.87 -3.72 0.63
N ILE A 78 -7.75 -3.84 -0.68
CA ILE A 78 -7.50 -5.14 -1.29
C ILE A 78 -6.16 -5.66 -0.76
N SER A 79 -6.08 -6.96 -0.56
CA SER A 79 -4.90 -7.60 0.03
C SER A 79 -4.64 -8.93 -0.65
N VAL A 80 -3.44 -9.45 -0.41
CA VAL A 80 -3.06 -10.79 -0.86
C VAL A 80 -2.59 -11.59 0.34
N ARG A 81 -2.44 -12.89 0.13
CA ARG A 81 -1.99 -13.81 1.18
C ARG A 81 -0.57 -14.27 0.92
N ILE A 82 0.09 -14.74 1.96
CA ILE A 82 1.51 -15.11 1.90
C ILE A 82 1.80 -16.20 0.87
N HIS A 83 0.85 -17.11 0.62
CA HIS A 83 1.05 -18.21 -0.32
C HIS A 83 0.51 -17.92 -1.72
N ASP A 84 -0.01 -16.71 -1.95
CA ASP A 84 -0.56 -16.36 -3.25
C ASP A 84 0.53 -16.29 -4.33
N ASP A 85 0.10 -16.50 -5.56
CA ASP A 85 0.94 -16.39 -6.73
C ASP A 85 1.25 -14.92 -7.02
N PRO A 86 2.53 -14.55 -7.15
CA PRO A 86 2.89 -13.17 -7.52
C PRO A 86 2.23 -12.69 -8.82
N ASP A 87 1.98 -13.56 -9.77
CA ASP A 87 1.30 -13.16 -11.01
C ASP A 87 -0.13 -12.68 -10.74
N GLY A 88 -0.82 -13.34 -9.81
CA GLY A 88 -2.14 -12.91 -9.39
C GLY A 88 -2.11 -11.55 -8.68
N ALA A 89 -1.08 -11.34 -7.84
CA ALA A 89 -0.90 -10.06 -7.18
C ALA A 89 -0.64 -8.94 -8.19
N LEU A 90 0.19 -9.21 -9.18
CA LEU A 90 0.49 -8.24 -10.24
C LEU A 90 -0.78 -7.89 -11.02
N ALA A 91 -1.60 -8.88 -11.33
CA ALA A 91 -2.88 -8.64 -12.00
C ALA A 91 -3.81 -7.75 -11.17
N MET A 92 -3.84 -7.95 -9.85
CA MET A 92 -4.62 -7.10 -8.96
C MET A 92 -4.12 -5.66 -8.96
N MET A 93 -2.80 -5.47 -8.94
CA MET A 93 -2.22 -4.13 -9.00
C MET A 93 -2.60 -3.40 -10.28
N ARG A 94 -2.62 -4.12 -11.40
CA ARG A 94 -3.04 -3.55 -12.69
C ARG A 94 -4.52 -3.20 -12.69
N GLU A 95 -5.37 -4.11 -12.21
CA GLU A 95 -6.81 -3.91 -12.20
C GLU A 95 -7.20 -2.72 -11.32
N TYR A 96 -6.64 -2.64 -10.13
CA TYR A 96 -6.99 -1.60 -9.16
C TYR A 96 -6.07 -0.39 -9.20
N GLN A 97 -5.05 -0.41 -10.07
CA GLN A 97 -4.09 0.68 -10.28
C GLN A 97 -3.42 1.10 -8.97
N VAL A 98 -2.95 0.11 -8.23
CA VAL A 98 -2.20 0.33 -7.00
C VAL A 98 -0.80 -0.25 -7.16
N ARG A 99 0.17 0.30 -6.43
CA ARG A 99 1.58 -0.09 -6.55
C ARG A 99 2.06 -0.95 -5.39
N ARG A 100 1.25 -1.10 -4.36
CA ARG A 100 1.56 -1.92 -3.19
C ARG A 100 0.31 -2.59 -2.70
N LEU A 101 0.48 -3.80 -2.18
CA LEU A 101 -0.64 -4.57 -1.60
C LEU A 101 -0.26 -5.03 -0.20
N PRO A 102 -1.15 -4.86 0.78
CA PRO A 102 -0.96 -5.52 2.07
C PRO A 102 -0.96 -7.03 1.91
N VAL A 103 -0.11 -7.70 2.68
CA VAL A 103 -0.01 -9.14 2.70
C VAL A 103 -0.48 -9.66 4.05
N LEU A 104 -1.44 -10.58 4.03
CA LEU A 104 -2.01 -11.16 5.22
C LEU A 104 -1.59 -12.63 5.34
N ASP A 105 -1.47 -13.10 6.59
CA ASP A 105 -1.20 -14.52 6.84
C ASP A 105 -2.50 -15.32 6.83
N ALA A 106 -2.42 -16.61 7.17
CA ALA A 106 -3.57 -17.51 7.17
C ALA A 106 -4.65 -17.10 8.18
N HIS A 107 -4.28 -16.30 9.18
CA HIS A 107 -5.20 -15.81 10.21
C HIS A 107 -5.73 -14.41 9.92
N GLY A 108 -5.40 -13.86 8.75
CA GLY A 108 -5.83 -12.52 8.37
C GLY A 108 -5.03 -11.39 8.98
N LYS A 109 -3.87 -11.70 9.56
CA LYS A 109 -3.00 -10.67 10.16
C LYS A 109 -2.07 -10.08 9.12
N LEU A 110 -1.85 -8.78 9.22
CA LEU A 110 -0.90 -8.09 8.33
C LEU A 110 0.52 -8.51 8.67
N VAL A 111 1.23 -9.05 7.68
CA VAL A 111 2.61 -9.52 7.86
C VAL A 111 3.61 -8.89 6.92
N GLY A 112 3.14 -8.14 5.92
CA GLY A 112 4.05 -7.49 4.99
C GLY A 112 3.34 -6.58 4.02
N LEU A 113 4.14 -5.92 3.18
CA LEU A 113 3.68 -5.17 2.02
C LEU A 113 4.40 -5.70 0.80
N LEU A 114 3.66 -5.83 -0.30
CA LEU A 114 4.21 -6.30 -1.57
C LEU A 114 4.28 -5.12 -2.54
N PRO A 115 5.48 -4.56 -2.78
CA PRO A 115 5.60 -3.46 -3.73
C PRO A 115 5.75 -3.98 -5.15
N ILE A 116 5.20 -3.23 -6.12
CA ILE A 116 5.29 -3.62 -7.53
C ILE A 116 6.74 -3.74 -8.01
N GLY A 117 7.64 -2.96 -7.45
CA GLY A 117 9.05 -3.02 -7.83
C GLY A 117 9.67 -4.39 -7.66
N LYS A 118 9.23 -5.14 -6.67
CA LYS A 118 9.73 -6.50 -6.46
C LYS A 118 9.14 -7.48 -7.45
N LEU A 119 7.88 -7.30 -7.82
CA LEU A 119 7.22 -8.11 -8.85
C LEU A 119 7.83 -7.86 -10.21
N ALA A 120 8.09 -6.60 -10.54
CA ALA A 120 8.67 -6.22 -11.82
C ALA A 120 10.03 -6.87 -12.06
N ARG A 121 10.79 -7.15 -11.00
CA ARG A 121 12.09 -7.82 -11.11
C ARG A 121 11.96 -9.31 -11.35
N SER A 122 10.86 -9.92 -10.92
CA SER A 122 10.65 -11.36 -11.02
C SER A 122 9.84 -11.76 -12.24
N GLU A 123 9.21 -10.79 -12.93
CA GLU A 123 8.40 -11.03 -14.11
C GLU A 123 9.22 -11.05 -15.38
N THR A 124 8.61 -11.57 -16.47
CA THR A 124 9.23 -11.46 -17.78
C THR A 124 9.33 -9.99 -18.18
N PRO A 125 10.32 -9.60 -18.99
CA PRO A 125 10.46 -8.19 -19.35
C PRO A 125 9.21 -7.58 -19.98
N SER A 126 8.46 -8.32 -20.79
CA SER A 126 7.26 -7.79 -21.41
C SER A 126 6.15 -7.53 -20.38
N ASN A 127 5.95 -8.45 -19.46
CA ASN A 127 4.95 -8.28 -18.40
C ASN A 127 5.33 -7.14 -17.46
N ALA A 128 6.59 -7.09 -17.08
CA ALA A 128 7.07 -6.03 -16.19
C ALA A 128 6.93 -4.66 -16.84
N GLY A 129 7.31 -4.55 -18.12
CA GLY A 129 7.20 -3.30 -18.85
C GLY A 129 5.76 -2.82 -18.97
N GLU A 130 4.85 -3.72 -19.32
CA GLU A 130 3.44 -3.42 -19.42
C GLU A 130 2.87 -2.94 -18.10
N THR A 131 3.15 -3.66 -17.04
CA THR A 131 2.62 -3.36 -15.72
C THR A 131 3.14 -2.02 -15.21
N LEU A 132 4.44 -1.78 -15.34
CA LEU A 132 5.04 -0.53 -14.90
C LEU A 132 4.48 0.65 -15.68
N GLN A 133 4.24 0.47 -16.97
CA GLN A 133 3.66 1.52 -17.81
C GLN A 133 2.26 1.91 -17.32
N VAL A 134 1.43 0.93 -16.97
CA VAL A 134 0.07 1.20 -16.48
C VAL A 134 0.08 1.86 -15.11
N ILE A 135 0.89 1.33 -14.18
CA ILE A 135 0.86 1.76 -12.79
C ILE A 135 1.65 3.05 -12.56
N SER A 136 2.60 3.34 -13.43
CA SER A 136 3.43 4.54 -13.32
C SER A 136 2.82 5.76 -14.01
N GLU A 137 1.57 5.69 -14.42
CA GLU A 137 0.87 6.86 -14.93
C GLU A 137 0.83 7.96 -13.87
N PRO A 138 0.73 9.24 -14.25
CA PRO A 138 0.84 10.34 -13.30
C PRO A 138 -0.18 10.32 -12.16
N THR A 139 -1.23 9.56 -12.27
CA THR A 139 -2.23 9.40 -11.22
C THR A 139 -1.76 8.49 -10.08
N GLY A 140 -0.69 7.75 -10.28
CA GLY A 140 -0.16 6.84 -9.28
C GLY A 140 1.07 7.39 -8.58
N ASP A 141 1.44 6.79 -7.49
CA ASP A 141 2.67 7.10 -6.75
C ASP A 141 3.92 6.81 -7.57
#